data_bf531d09dda424441f5852d52a6987f1
#
_entry.id   bf531d09dda424441f5852d52a6987f1
#
_cell.length_a   1.000
_cell.length_b   1.000
_cell.length_c   1.000
_cell.angle_alpha   90.00
_cell.angle_beta   90.00
_cell.angle_gamma   90.00
#
_symmetry.space_group_name_H-M   'P 1'
#
loop_
_entity.id
_entity.type
_entity.pdbx_description
1 polymer ?
#
loop_
_entity_poly.entity_id
_entity_poly.type
_entity_poly.pdbx_seq_one_letter_code
_entity_poly.pdbx_strand_id
1 'polypeptide(L)'
;MSGEWEETGDDQGLSFDKPNYTDVTESANNDFDNGTSNENNGNGFYEDTSGDYDSAPSYGGRGGRGGRGGRGGRGGRGGRGRGGGGGDRNGNYRNGDDTEGGDHYSGNDPGMDQVKTDKPREVYIPPLPTENEAEIFGSGISSGINFDNFDDIEVRVSGENPPAHVESFDSAGLREEVMVNVRKSGYTKPTPIQRYAMPIVMEGRDLMACAQTGSGKTAAFMLPMIHHLLSIEGMDYYSRAPYIVIVAPTRELAIQIHDEARKFAHGTKLKVCVSYGGTAVYHQLQTMNTGCQILVATPGRLIDFMNRGAVTFENVKFVVLDEADRMLDMGFLPSIEQVMAHQTMASKENRQTLMFSATFPSEIQELAGRFLNNYICVFVGIVGGACNDVDQVIFQVEKFKKRKKLEEILNESNPKGTLVFVETKRNADFLASFMSETKFPTTSIHGDRLQREREMALNDFKSGRMDVLIATSVAARGLDIKNVSHVINYDLPKGIDDYVHRIGRTGRVGNKGRATSFYDPEADASIANDLVKILTQAGQQVPDFLSGSGGYGGGSFNGSSSFGGRDIRDSYGSRVDAQPVQQEPEEEW
;
A
#
# COMPACT_ATOMS: atom_id res chain seq x y z
N MET A 1 -34.02 -38.35 50.62
CA MET A 1 -33.64 -37.45 51.73
C MET A 1 -33.23 -36.15 50.99
N SER A 2 -34.13 -35.30 50.55
CA SER A 2 -35.02 -34.32 51.23
C SER A 2 -34.22 -33.40 52.16
N GLY A 3 -34.12 -32.18 51.79
CA GLY A 3 -33.62 -31.08 52.60
C GLY A 3 -33.82 -29.77 51.85
N GLU A 4 -35.06 -29.30 51.88
CA GLU A 4 -35.49 -27.92 51.66
C GLU A 4 -34.85 -27.01 52.72
N TRP A 5 -34.49 -25.79 52.34
CA TRP A 5 -34.50 -24.63 53.24
C TRP A 5 -34.95 -23.37 52.51
N GLU A 6 -35.81 -22.68 53.20
CA GLU A 6 -36.72 -21.59 52.87
C GLU A 6 -36.06 -20.27 52.52
N GLU A 7 -36.86 -19.49 51.79
CA GLU A 7 -36.78 -18.03 51.60
C GLU A 7 -36.96 -17.28 52.94
N THR A 8 -36.16 -16.21 53.11
CA THR A 8 -36.63 -15.03 53.87
C THR A 8 -36.15 -13.78 53.12
N GLY A 9 -37.14 -13.00 52.68
CA GLY A 9 -36.96 -11.68 52.13
C GLY A 9 -36.63 -10.64 53.19
N ASP A 10 -36.00 -9.58 52.78
CA ASP A 10 -36.19 -8.23 53.32
C ASP A 10 -35.93 -7.18 52.24
N ASP A 11 -36.98 -6.46 52.00
CA ASP A 11 -37.18 -5.32 51.13
C ASP A 11 -36.69 -4.05 51.85
N GLN A 12 -35.72 -3.32 51.29
CA GLN A 12 -35.53 -1.90 51.60
C GLN A 12 -35.12 -1.13 50.36
N GLY A 13 -36.11 -0.42 49.82
CA GLY A 13 -35.94 0.55 48.75
C GLY A 13 -35.11 1.77 49.17
N LEU A 14 -34.28 2.18 48.28
CA LEU A 14 -33.72 3.53 48.24
C LEU A 14 -33.94 4.14 46.86
N SER A 15 -34.87 5.09 46.85
CA SER A 15 -35.14 5.99 45.73
C SER A 15 -33.98 6.98 45.54
N PHE A 16 -33.52 7.15 44.34
CA PHE A 16 -32.70 8.31 43.94
C PHE A 16 -33.48 9.15 42.93
N ASP A 17 -33.68 10.40 43.33
CA ASP A 17 -34.32 11.49 42.62
C ASP A 17 -33.55 11.85 41.33
N LYS A 18 -34.32 12.13 40.27
CA LYS A 18 -33.86 12.78 39.03
C LYS A 18 -33.89 14.29 39.23
N PRO A 19 -32.87 15.05 38.82
CA PRO A 19 -33.03 16.49 38.68
C PRO A 19 -33.66 16.87 37.34
N ASN A 20 -34.71 17.67 37.44
CA ASN A 20 -35.40 18.37 36.36
C ASN A 20 -34.48 19.38 35.65
N TYR A 21 -34.51 19.37 34.32
CA TYR A 21 -34.10 20.51 33.50
C TYR A 21 -35.35 21.27 33.08
N THR A 22 -35.45 22.53 33.52
CA THR A 22 -36.40 23.51 33.04
C THR A 22 -35.81 24.27 31.86
N ASP A 23 -36.60 24.32 30.78
CA ASP A 23 -36.50 25.27 29.67
C ASP A 23 -36.47 26.72 30.13
N VAL A 24 -35.56 27.50 29.53
CA VAL A 24 -35.74 28.96 29.43
C VAL A 24 -35.38 29.40 28.02
N THR A 25 -36.40 29.65 27.21
CA THR A 25 -36.40 30.53 26.06
C THR A 25 -36.49 31.96 26.56
N GLU A 26 -35.66 32.86 26.05
CA GLU A 26 -36.10 34.24 25.71
C GLU A 26 -35.03 34.99 24.92
N SER A 27 -35.54 35.59 23.90
CA SER A 27 -35.01 36.54 22.94
C SER A 27 -34.65 37.90 23.54
N ALA A 28 -33.65 38.57 22.99
CA ALA A 28 -33.69 40.04 22.76
C ALA A 28 -32.60 40.49 21.78
N ASN A 29 -33.07 41.12 20.70
CA ASN A 29 -32.36 42.05 19.84
C ASN A 29 -31.79 43.22 20.62
N ASN A 30 -30.69 43.83 20.16
CA ASN A 30 -30.64 45.28 19.84
C ASN A 30 -29.33 45.68 19.18
N ASP A 31 -29.53 46.50 18.15
CA ASP A 31 -28.61 47.35 17.41
C ASP A 31 -27.85 48.35 18.28
N PHE A 32 -26.73 48.86 17.73
CA PHE A 32 -26.25 50.26 17.65
C PHE A 32 -24.75 50.23 17.38
N ASP A 33 -24.30 50.62 16.20
CA ASP A 33 -24.02 51.91 15.57
C ASP A 33 -22.73 52.60 16.05
N ASN A 34 -21.87 52.84 15.05
CA ASN A 34 -20.96 53.98 14.80
C ASN A 34 -19.97 54.48 15.88
N GLY A 35 -18.76 54.69 15.39
CA GLY A 35 -17.84 55.65 16.01
C GLY A 35 -16.40 55.58 15.51
N THR A 36 -16.13 56.33 14.48
CA THR A 36 -14.84 56.88 13.99
C THR A 36 -13.98 57.54 15.06
N SER A 37 -12.65 57.41 14.93
CA SER A 37 -11.61 58.48 14.96
C SER A 37 -10.22 57.85 15.17
N ASN A 38 -9.34 58.03 14.25
CA ASN A 38 -8.21 58.94 14.04
C ASN A 38 -7.31 59.20 15.26
N GLU A 39 -6.03 59.01 15.03
CA GLU A 39 -4.82 59.83 15.31
C GLU A 39 -3.62 58.92 15.67
N ASN A 40 -2.60 58.84 14.87
CA ASN A 40 -1.47 59.68 14.53
C ASN A 40 -0.28 59.63 15.52
N ASN A 41 0.91 59.60 14.92
CA ASN A 41 2.27 59.87 15.44
C ASN A 41 3.04 58.65 16.01
N GLY A 42 4.28 58.43 15.67
CA GLY A 42 5.26 59.16 14.86
C GLY A 42 6.66 58.49 15.01
N ASN A 43 7.43 58.67 13.97
CA ASN A 43 8.89 58.89 13.91
C ASN A 43 9.93 57.92 14.50
N GLY A 44 10.90 57.64 13.61
CA GLY A 44 12.30 57.29 13.94
C GLY A 44 13.00 56.54 12.81
N PHE A 45 13.46 57.20 11.81
CA PHE A 45 14.77 57.45 11.19
C PHE A 45 15.90 56.46 11.53
N TYR A 46 16.54 55.91 10.48
CA TYR A 46 17.89 56.10 9.91
C TYR A 46 18.02 55.13 8.72
N GLU A 47 18.18 55.64 7.47
CA GLU A 47 19.39 55.87 6.65
C GLU A 47 20.32 54.63 6.57
N ASP A 48 20.86 54.31 5.46
CA ASP A 48 20.95 54.62 4.02
C ASP A 48 22.16 53.80 3.51
N THR A 49 22.21 53.37 2.32
CA THR A 49 23.25 53.37 1.29
C THR A 49 22.97 52.31 0.22
N SER A 50 22.46 52.70 -0.87
CA SER A 50 23.05 53.01 -2.20
C SER A 50 23.66 51.84 -2.96
N GLY A 51 23.19 51.71 -4.22
CA GLY A 51 23.88 50.97 -5.27
C GLY A 51 23.00 50.73 -6.51
N ASP A 52 22.99 51.75 -7.39
CA ASP A 52 22.39 51.80 -8.71
C ASP A 52 22.80 50.70 -9.70
N TYR A 53 21.94 50.43 -10.68
CA TYR A 53 22.07 50.62 -12.13
C TYR A 53 20.85 50.03 -12.85
N ASP A 54 20.00 50.88 -13.45
CA ASP A 54 19.70 51.15 -14.87
C ASP A 54 19.28 49.93 -15.74
N SER A 55 18.28 49.94 -16.56
CA SER A 55 17.46 50.91 -17.28
C SER A 55 16.27 50.20 -17.93
N ALA A 56 15.12 50.80 -17.95
CA ALA A 56 14.04 50.51 -18.92
C ALA A 56 14.30 51.22 -20.26
N PRO A 57 13.60 50.93 -21.36
CA PRO A 57 12.44 51.76 -21.62
C PRO A 57 11.20 51.09 -22.22
N SER A 58 10.10 51.74 -21.96
CA SER A 58 8.75 51.63 -22.51
C SER A 58 8.63 52.19 -23.92
N TYR A 59 7.72 51.65 -24.74
CA TYR A 59 6.92 52.35 -25.76
C TYR A 59 5.61 51.59 -25.92
N GLY A 60 4.57 52.10 -25.84
CA GLY A 60 3.51 52.99 -26.06
C GLY A 60 3.05 53.06 -27.52
N GLY A 61 1.75 52.79 -27.81
CA GLY A 61 1.20 53.13 -29.10
C GLY A 61 -0.13 52.47 -29.46
N ARG A 62 -1.14 53.20 -29.26
CA ARG A 62 -2.56 53.12 -29.64
C ARG A 62 -2.86 52.78 -31.11
N GLY A 63 -4.01 52.07 -31.33
CA GLY A 63 -5.07 52.61 -32.19
C GLY A 63 -5.25 51.95 -33.55
N GLY A 64 -6.47 51.57 -33.88
CA GLY A 64 -6.90 51.48 -35.26
C GLY A 64 -8.03 50.48 -35.53
N ARG A 65 -9.20 51.00 -35.66
CA ARG A 65 -10.47 50.36 -36.12
C ARG A 65 -10.41 49.97 -37.59
N GLY A 66 -11.19 48.95 -37.98
CA GLY A 66 -12.06 49.02 -39.15
C GLY A 66 -11.70 48.14 -40.32
N GLY A 67 -12.68 47.43 -40.82
CA GLY A 67 -12.69 46.99 -42.21
C GLY A 67 -13.39 45.66 -42.48
N ARG A 68 -14.63 45.80 -42.90
CA ARG A 68 -15.53 44.81 -43.51
C ARG A 68 -15.00 44.27 -44.84
N GLY A 69 -15.37 43.02 -45.17
CA GLY A 69 -15.90 42.71 -46.51
C GLY A 69 -15.05 41.77 -47.35
N GLY A 70 -15.69 40.81 -47.90
CA GLY A 70 -15.23 40.19 -49.13
C GLY A 70 -15.53 38.70 -49.29
N ARG A 71 -16.64 38.46 -49.95
CA ARG A 71 -17.09 37.18 -50.52
C ARG A 71 -16.17 36.66 -51.63
N GLY A 72 -16.12 35.34 -51.78
CA GLY A 72 -16.20 34.74 -53.11
C GLY A 72 -15.00 33.95 -53.57
N GLY A 73 -15.21 32.75 -54.04
CA GLY A 73 -14.37 32.15 -55.02
C GLY A 73 -14.26 30.61 -54.93
N ARG A 74 -15.09 30.02 -55.73
CA ARG A 74 -15.09 28.58 -56.14
C ARG A 74 -13.82 28.22 -56.91
N GLY A 75 -13.44 26.93 -56.82
CA GLY A 75 -13.05 26.17 -58.02
C GLY A 75 -11.61 25.68 -58.05
N GLY A 76 -11.42 24.43 -58.36
CA GLY A 76 -10.22 23.97 -58.99
C GLY A 76 -9.80 22.55 -58.63
N ARG A 77 -10.22 21.63 -59.49
CA ARG A 77 -9.79 20.21 -59.62
C ARG A 77 -8.31 20.11 -60.01
N GLY A 78 -7.70 19.02 -59.59
CA GLY A 78 -6.85 18.22 -60.49
C GLY A 78 -5.38 18.18 -60.15
N GLY A 79 -4.83 16.97 -60.15
CA GLY A 79 -3.43 16.78 -60.42
C GLY A 79 -2.80 15.57 -59.70
N ARG A 80 -2.79 14.43 -60.41
CA ARG A 80 -1.95 13.25 -60.16
C ARG A 80 -0.48 13.59 -60.40
N GLY A 81 0.42 13.02 -59.60
CA GLY A 81 1.84 13.02 -59.88
C GLY A 81 2.59 11.98 -59.04
N ARG A 82 3.10 10.96 -59.77
CA ARG A 82 4.02 9.90 -59.31
C ARG A 82 5.47 10.39 -59.30
N GLY A 83 6.29 9.70 -58.47
CA GLY A 83 7.76 9.61 -58.60
C GLY A 83 8.42 10.03 -57.27
N GLY A 84 9.26 9.31 -56.59
CA GLY A 84 10.28 8.41 -56.97
C GLY A 84 11.61 8.92 -56.47
N GLY A 85 12.35 8.12 -55.64
CA GLY A 85 13.80 8.30 -55.47
C GLY A 85 14.25 8.95 -54.13
N GLY A 86 14.78 8.26 -53.14
CA GLY A 86 16.16 7.90 -53.02
C GLY A 86 17.01 8.95 -52.28
N GLY A 87 17.68 8.57 -51.21
CA GLY A 87 18.91 9.23 -50.81
C GLY A 87 19.07 9.63 -49.34
N ASP A 88 19.66 8.75 -48.61
CA ASP A 88 20.78 8.90 -47.65
C ASP A 88 21.02 10.17 -46.80
N ARG A 89 21.24 9.86 -45.52
CA ARG A 89 22.27 10.36 -44.58
C ARG A 89 22.05 11.67 -43.83
N ASN A 90 22.06 11.53 -42.59
CA ASN A 90 22.99 12.05 -41.60
C ASN A 90 22.31 12.69 -40.37
N GLY A 91 22.79 12.23 -39.27
CA GLY A 91 22.43 12.44 -37.89
C GLY A 91 22.45 13.87 -37.40
N ASN A 92 21.71 14.05 -36.36
CA ASN A 92 22.14 14.88 -35.25
C ASN A 92 21.38 14.54 -33.96
N TYR A 93 22.13 14.26 -32.92
CA TYR A 93 21.68 14.08 -31.54
C TYR A 93 21.11 15.39 -31.01
N ARG A 94 19.93 15.35 -30.44
CA ARG A 94 19.54 16.27 -29.36
C ARG A 94 18.59 15.58 -28.40
N ASN A 95 19.01 15.60 -27.14
CA ASN A 95 18.28 15.29 -25.93
C ASN A 95 16.96 16.06 -25.84
N GLY A 96 15.98 15.43 -25.26
CA GLY A 96 14.76 16.09 -24.80
C GLY A 96 13.69 15.08 -24.42
N ASP A 97 13.67 14.77 -23.16
CA ASP A 97 12.53 14.72 -22.22
C ASP A 97 11.30 13.86 -22.56
N ASP A 98 11.14 12.90 -21.68
CA ASP A 98 9.93 12.35 -21.06
C ASP A 98 8.60 12.45 -21.80
N THR A 99 8.14 11.31 -22.32
CA THR A 99 6.70 11.00 -22.32
C THR A 99 6.50 9.49 -22.22
N GLU A 100 5.68 9.14 -21.23
CA GLU A 100 5.14 7.81 -20.99
C GLU A 100 4.65 7.13 -22.27
N GLY A 101 5.05 5.88 -22.45
CA GLY A 101 4.64 5.02 -23.55
C GLY A 101 3.15 4.74 -23.53
N GLY A 102 2.46 5.25 -24.52
CA GLY A 102 1.11 4.87 -24.91
C GLY A 102 1.16 4.18 -26.25
N ASP A 103 0.87 2.89 -26.27
CA ASP A 103 0.71 2.12 -27.50
C ASP A 103 -0.44 2.66 -28.34
N HIS A 104 -0.09 3.22 -29.49
CA HIS A 104 -1.01 3.57 -30.54
C HIS A 104 -1.36 2.34 -31.37
N TYR A 105 -2.55 1.77 -31.15
CA TYR A 105 -3.22 0.99 -32.18
C TYR A 105 -4.16 1.91 -32.97
N SER A 106 -3.80 2.13 -34.22
CA SER A 106 -4.57 2.85 -35.20
C SER A 106 -5.69 1.94 -35.72
N GLY A 107 -6.93 2.22 -35.30
CA GLY A 107 -8.14 1.70 -35.90
C GLY A 107 -9.00 2.90 -36.31
N ASN A 108 -9.10 3.14 -37.62
CA ASN A 108 -10.01 4.10 -38.22
C ASN A 108 -11.46 3.69 -37.95
N ASP A 109 -12.17 4.50 -37.17
CA ASP A 109 -13.63 4.52 -37.11
C ASP A 109 -14.09 5.99 -37.29
N PRO A 110 -14.88 6.33 -38.33
CA PRO A 110 -15.27 7.71 -38.55
C PRO A 110 -16.62 7.97 -37.85
N GLY A 111 -16.59 8.78 -36.80
CA GLY A 111 -17.77 9.45 -36.32
C GLY A 111 -18.10 9.36 -34.86
N MET A 112 -17.33 10.05 -34.05
CA MET A 112 -17.81 10.69 -32.82
C MET A 112 -16.86 11.83 -32.48
N ASP A 113 -17.29 13.05 -32.74
CA ASP A 113 -16.63 14.25 -32.24
C ASP A 113 -16.52 14.19 -30.72
N GLN A 114 -15.37 13.76 -30.21
CA GLN A 114 -15.00 13.94 -28.83
C GLN A 114 -14.71 15.44 -28.64
N VAL A 115 -15.69 16.15 -28.10
CA VAL A 115 -15.50 17.46 -27.53
C VAL A 115 -14.42 17.32 -26.45
N LYS A 116 -13.18 17.70 -26.80
CA LYS A 116 -12.11 17.92 -25.82
C LYS A 116 -12.55 19.09 -24.95
N THR A 117 -13.18 18.79 -23.83
CA THR A 117 -13.44 19.79 -22.80
C THR A 117 -12.09 20.13 -22.18
N ASP A 118 -11.49 21.25 -22.57
CA ASP A 118 -10.35 21.92 -21.93
C ASP A 118 -10.74 22.47 -20.54
N LYS A 119 -11.42 21.67 -19.73
CA LYS A 119 -11.58 21.99 -18.31
C LYS A 119 -10.30 21.54 -17.62
N PRO A 120 -9.62 22.43 -16.86
CA PRO A 120 -8.49 22.02 -16.04
C PRO A 120 -8.96 20.84 -15.19
N ARG A 121 -8.22 19.73 -15.21
CA ARG A 121 -8.53 18.56 -14.38
C ARG A 121 -8.60 19.03 -12.94
N GLU A 122 -9.78 18.92 -12.34
CA GLU A 122 -10.01 19.26 -10.95
C GLU A 122 -9.03 18.43 -10.10
N VAL A 123 -8.11 19.14 -9.42
CA VAL A 123 -7.07 18.46 -8.64
C VAL A 123 -7.71 17.98 -7.36
N TYR A 124 -7.75 16.68 -7.17
CA TYR A 124 -8.35 16.06 -5.99
C TYR A 124 -7.56 16.38 -4.72
N ILE A 125 -8.25 16.87 -3.71
CA ILE A 125 -7.75 17.06 -2.35
C ILE A 125 -8.47 16.04 -1.47
N PRO A 126 -7.75 15.09 -0.86
CA PRO A 126 -8.35 14.15 0.08
C PRO A 126 -8.95 14.87 1.28
N PRO A 127 -10.02 14.34 1.89
CA PRO A 127 -10.53 14.88 3.14
C PRO A 127 -9.45 14.82 4.22
N LEU A 128 -9.47 15.80 5.11
CA LEU A 128 -8.57 15.77 6.27
C LEU A 128 -8.88 14.52 7.11
N PRO A 129 -7.84 13.82 7.57
CA PRO A 129 -8.04 12.68 8.46
C PRO A 129 -8.71 13.12 9.76
N THR A 130 -9.66 12.32 10.24
CA THR A 130 -10.36 12.60 11.50
C THR A 130 -9.40 12.70 12.70
N GLU A 131 -9.68 13.61 13.63
CA GLU A 131 -9.00 13.71 14.92
C GLU A 131 -9.86 13.12 16.05
N ASN A 132 -11.07 12.65 15.73
CA ASN A 132 -11.95 12.03 16.69
C ASN A 132 -11.39 10.66 17.12
N GLU A 133 -11.06 10.55 18.41
CA GLU A 133 -10.48 9.33 18.98
C GLU A 133 -11.35 8.09 18.73
N ALA A 134 -12.67 8.22 18.88
CA ALA A 134 -13.60 7.12 18.65
C ALA A 134 -13.58 6.61 17.19
N GLU A 135 -13.33 7.49 16.23
CA GLU A 135 -13.19 7.11 14.82
C GLU A 135 -11.80 6.51 14.53
N ILE A 136 -10.74 7.09 15.13
CA ILE A 136 -9.36 6.60 14.98
C ILE A 136 -9.27 5.16 15.48
N PHE A 137 -9.79 4.87 16.66
CA PHE A 137 -9.75 3.54 17.28
C PHE A 137 -10.95 2.67 16.92
N GLY A 138 -12.05 3.24 16.44
CA GLY A 138 -13.27 2.52 16.05
C GLY A 138 -13.06 1.53 14.89
N SER A 139 -12.01 1.73 14.10
CA SER A 139 -11.53 0.76 13.13
C SER A 139 -10.66 -0.35 13.76
N GLY A 140 -10.62 -0.44 15.09
CA GLY A 140 -9.86 -1.42 15.86
C GLY A 140 -10.04 -2.85 15.35
N ILE A 141 -9.16 -3.72 15.79
CA ILE A 141 -9.25 -5.15 15.53
C ILE A 141 -10.57 -5.60 16.12
N SER A 142 -11.54 -6.00 15.27
CA SER A 142 -12.80 -6.55 15.75
C SER A 142 -12.49 -7.79 16.59
N SER A 143 -13.14 -7.91 17.75
CA SER A 143 -13.12 -9.08 18.61
C SER A 143 -13.48 -10.34 17.82
N GLY A 144 -12.50 -11.11 17.39
CA GLY A 144 -12.64 -12.28 16.52
C GLY A 144 -11.30 -12.78 16.00
N ILE A 145 -10.20 -12.18 16.46
CA ILE A 145 -8.88 -12.73 16.20
C ILE A 145 -8.76 -14.02 17.01
N ASN A 146 -8.68 -15.13 16.30
CA ASN A 146 -8.37 -16.41 16.94
C ASN A 146 -6.85 -16.46 17.17
N PHE A 147 -6.40 -15.89 18.29
CA PHE A 147 -4.99 -15.90 18.66
C PHE A 147 -4.45 -17.32 18.90
N ASP A 148 -5.33 -18.28 19.18
CA ASP A 148 -4.92 -19.66 19.46
C ASP A 148 -4.28 -20.32 18.25
N ASN A 149 -4.67 -19.95 17.03
CA ASN A 149 -4.07 -20.45 15.79
C ASN A 149 -2.67 -19.88 15.50
N PHE A 150 -2.26 -18.81 16.20
CA PHE A 150 -0.94 -18.21 15.97
C PHE A 150 0.18 -18.86 16.76
N ASP A 151 -0.13 -19.54 17.87
CA ASP A 151 0.88 -20.14 18.72
C ASP A 151 1.55 -21.36 18.06
N ASP A 152 0.86 -21.99 17.10
CA ASP A 152 1.35 -23.16 16.34
C ASP A 152 2.15 -22.77 15.08
N ILE A 153 2.24 -21.47 14.75
CA ILE A 153 2.99 -21.04 13.55
C ILE A 153 4.49 -21.04 13.84
N GLU A 154 5.21 -21.91 13.13
CA GLU A 154 6.67 -21.98 13.20
C GLU A 154 7.30 -20.66 12.76
N VAL A 155 8.24 -20.13 13.56
CA VAL A 155 9.05 -18.96 13.24
C VAL A 155 10.51 -19.37 13.15
N ARG A 156 11.12 -19.12 12.00
CA ARG A 156 12.56 -19.35 11.80
C ARG A 156 13.28 -18.00 11.79
N VAL A 157 14.38 -17.95 12.52
CA VAL A 157 15.22 -16.74 12.61
C VAL A 157 16.62 -17.12 12.15
N SER A 158 17.22 -16.29 11.29
CA SER A 158 18.60 -16.44 10.86
C SER A 158 19.33 -15.09 10.93
N GLY A 159 20.63 -15.13 11.15
CA GLY A 159 21.49 -13.96 11.33
C GLY A 159 22.36 -14.08 12.60
N GLU A 160 23.24 -13.13 12.81
CA GLU A 160 24.18 -13.14 13.95
C GLU A 160 23.51 -12.63 15.24
N ASN A 161 23.55 -13.43 16.30
CA ASN A 161 23.09 -13.08 17.64
C ASN A 161 21.68 -12.45 17.66
N PRO A 162 20.64 -13.17 17.20
CA PRO A 162 19.28 -12.65 17.22
C PRO A 162 18.81 -12.45 18.66
N PRO A 163 18.13 -11.34 19.00
CA PRO A 163 17.55 -11.16 20.31
C PRO A 163 16.45 -12.17 20.61
N ALA A 164 16.21 -12.42 21.89
CA ALA A 164 15.10 -13.28 22.31
C ALA A 164 13.75 -12.63 21.93
N HIS A 165 12.79 -13.44 21.53
CA HIS A 165 11.45 -12.96 21.24
C HIS A 165 10.70 -12.55 22.52
N VAL A 166 9.69 -11.68 22.38
CA VAL A 166 8.83 -11.26 23.48
C VAL A 166 7.53 -12.06 23.49
N GLU A 167 6.99 -12.34 24.69
CA GLU A 167 5.75 -13.11 24.84
C GLU A 167 4.50 -12.21 24.88
N SER A 168 4.64 -10.96 25.34
CA SER A 168 3.57 -9.99 25.48
C SER A 168 4.02 -8.60 25.09
N PHE A 169 3.09 -7.69 24.84
CA PHE A 169 3.40 -6.28 24.63
C PHE A 169 4.01 -5.62 25.87
N ASP A 170 3.61 -6.06 27.07
CA ASP A 170 4.15 -5.53 28.32
C ASP A 170 5.63 -5.92 28.51
N SER A 171 6.03 -7.13 28.05
CA SER A 171 7.43 -7.58 28.08
C SER A 171 8.29 -6.95 26.98
N ALA A 172 7.71 -6.27 25.99
CA ALA A 172 8.44 -5.64 24.89
C ALA A 172 9.17 -4.35 25.31
N GLY A 173 8.92 -3.83 26.53
CA GLY A 173 9.57 -2.62 27.03
C GLY A 173 9.18 -1.33 26.32
N LEU A 174 8.01 -1.30 25.68
CA LEU A 174 7.49 -0.12 24.99
C LEU A 174 7.11 0.98 26.00
N ARG A 175 7.24 2.24 25.61
CA ARG A 175 6.81 3.39 26.42
C ARG A 175 5.32 3.35 26.68
N GLU A 176 4.89 3.90 27.83
CA GLU A 176 3.48 3.87 28.21
C GLU A 176 2.58 4.61 27.22
N GLU A 177 3.05 5.69 26.62
CA GLU A 177 2.29 6.43 25.59
C GLU A 177 1.94 5.53 24.39
N VAL A 178 2.86 4.63 23.99
CA VAL A 178 2.64 3.64 22.93
C VAL A 178 1.71 2.54 23.42
N MET A 179 1.93 2.04 24.65
CA MET A 179 1.13 0.97 25.26
C MET A 179 -0.34 1.34 25.43
N VAL A 180 -0.64 2.59 25.78
CA VAL A 180 -2.01 3.11 25.82
C VAL A 180 -2.69 2.96 24.46
N ASN A 181 -2.00 3.31 23.38
CA ASN A 181 -2.55 3.21 22.02
C ASN A 181 -2.65 1.76 21.53
N VAL A 182 -1.75 0.88 21.95
CA VAL A 182 -1.83 -0.57 21.71
C VAL A 182 -3.13 -1.13 22.34
N ARG A 183 -3.38 -0.82 23.61
CA ARG A 183 -4.60 -1.26 24.35
C ARG A 183 -5.86 -0.67 23.73
N LYS A 184 -5.89 0.63 23.40
CA LYS A 184 -7.03 1.30 22.72
C LYS A 184 -7.30 0.69 21.33
N SER A 185 -6.27 0.20 20.65
CA SER A 185 -6.40 -0.49 19.36
C SER A 185 -6.94 -1.91 19.46
N GLY A 186 -7.14 -2.43 20.69
CA GLY A 186 -7.65 -3.78 20.94
C GLY A 186 -6.60 -4.89 20.77
N TYR A 187 -5.31 -4.56 20.81
CA TYR A 187 -4.25 -5.56 20.81
C TYR A 187 -4.08 -6.18 22.19
N THR A 188 -4.30 -7.48 22.29
CA THR A 188 -4.20 -8.23 23.56
C THR A 188 -2.92 -9.05 23.62
N LYS A 189 -2.51 -9.66 22.53
CA LYS A 189 -1.33 -10.53 22.39
C LYS A 189 -0.59 -10.19 21.10
N PRO A 190 0.74 -10.15 21.09
CA PRO A 190 1.49 -9.92 19.86
C PRO A 190 1.42 -11.13 18.94
N THR A 191 1.31 -10.86 17.63
CA THR A 191 1.38 -11.90 16.59
C THR A 191 2.81 -12.44 16.47
N PRO A 192 3.02 -13.62 15.82
CA PRO A 192 4.35 -14.20 15.68
C PRO A 192 5.39 -13.22 15.09
N ILE A 193 5.04 -12.47 14.03
CA ILE A 193 5.97 -11.49 13.47
C ILE A 193 6.27 -10.34 14.47
N GLN A 194 5.29 -9.91 15.27
CA GLN A 194 5.49 -8.86 16.27
C GLN A 194 6.38 -9.33 17.41
N ARG A 195 6.21 -10.59 17.87
CA ARG A 195 7.03 -11.19 18.94
C ARG A 195 8.54 -11.14 18.62
N TYR A 196 8.91 -11.39 17.38
CA TYR A 196 10.31 -11.45 16.96
C TYR A 196 10.83 -10.13 16.41
N ALA A 197 10.03 -9.38 15.63
CA ALA A 197 10.49 -8.14 15.01
C ALA A 197 10.69 -7.00 16.02
N MET A 198 9.79 -6.85 17.02
CA MET A 198 9.90 -5.76 17.99
C MET A 198 11.26 -5.73 18.70
N PRO A 199 11.75 -6.82 19.33
CA PRO A 199 13.06 -6.79 20.00
C PRO A 199 14.21 -6.53 19.04
N ILE A 200 14.17 -7.05 17.80
CA ILE A 200 15.19 -6.81 16.77
C ILE A 200 15.28 -5.31 16.46
N VAL A 201 14.12 -4.67 16.26
CA VAL A 201 14.06 -3.23 15.96
C VAL A 201 14.48 -2.40 17.18
N MET A 202 14.09 -2.80 18.39
CA MET A 202 14.46 -2.13 19.65
C MET A 202 15.98 -2.16 19.91
N GLU A 203 16.66 -3.24 19.51
CA GLU A 203 18.11 -3.38 19.61
C GLU A 203 18.89 -2.68 18.49
N GLY A 204 18.19 -1.94 17.61
CA GLY A 204 18.84 -1.20 16.53
C GLY A 204 19.35 -2.06 15.39
N ARG A 205 18.87 -3.32 15.24
CA ARG A 205 19.30 -4.25 14.18
C ARG A 205 18.41 -4.11 12.95
N ASP A 206 19.01 -4.21 11.79
CA ASP A 206 18.29 -4.29 10.53
C ASP A 206 17.50 -5.60 10.44
N LEU A 207 16.34 -5.56 9.79
CA LEU A 207 15.40 -6.67 9.74
C LEU A 207 14.96 -6.95 8.30
N MET A 208 15.07 -8.22 7.90
CA MET A 208 14.32 -8.78 6.77
C MET A 208 13.23 -9.70 7.30
N ALA A 209 11.97 -9.34 7.10
CA ALA A 209 10.83 -10.08 7.62
C ALA A 209 9.97 -10.65 6.49
N CYS A 210 9.87 -11.98 6.45
CA CYS A 210 9.01 -12.69 5.53
C CYS A 210 7.79 -13.22 6.28
N ALA A 211 6.63 -12.61 6.02
CA ALA A 211 5.37 -13.02 6.63
C ALA A 211 4.19 -12.68 5.71
N GLN A 212 3.14 -13.48 5.80
CA GLN A 212 1.92 -13.30 5.01
C GLN A 212 1.28 -11.93 5.21
N THR A 213 0.46 -11.49 4.25
CA THR A 213 -0.36 -10.28 4.43
C THR A 213 -1.39 -10.50 5.54
N GLY A 214 -1.62 -9.45 6.37
CA GLY A 214 -2.53 -9.56 7.51
C GLY A 214 -1.91 -10.18 8.77
N SER A 215 -0.62 -10.50 8.80
CA SER A 215 0.08 -11.03 9.98
C SER A 215 0.43 -9.98 11.05
N GLY A 216 0.11 -8.69 10.81
CA GLY A 216 0.40 -7.62 11.77
C GLY A 216 1.77 -6.94 11.59
N LYS A 217 2.37 -7.01 10.38
CA LYS A 217 3.67 -6.41 10.06
C LYS A 217 3.74 -4.92 10.38
N THR A 218 2.69 -4.15 10.08
CA THR A 218 2.68 -2.69 10.31
C THR A 218 2.92 -2.34 11.79
N ALA A 219 2.23 -3.01 12.71
CA ALA A 219 2.47 -2.80 14.15
C ALA A 219 3.86 -3.31 14.57
N ALA A 220 4.36 -4.39 13.97
CA ALA A 220 5.66 -4.97 14.30
C ALA A 220 6.83 -3.97 14.10
N PHE A 221 6.77 -3.12 13.06
CA PHE A 221 7.78 -2.09 12.86
C PHE A 221 7.38 -0.73 13.48
N MET A 222 6.10 -0.38 13.46
CA MET A 222 5.67 0.96 13.87
C MET A 222 5.83 1.18 15.37
N LEU A 223 5.44 0.21 16.20
CA LEU A 223 5.49 0.33 17.66
C LEU A 223 6.89 0.61 18.20
N PRO A 224 7.94 -0.20 17.85
CA PRO A 224 9.29 0.05 18.33
C PRO A 224 9.90 1.34 17.74
N MET A 225 9.57 1.70 16.49
CA MET A 225 10.06 2.95 15.90
C MET A 225 9.46 4.18 16.58
N ILE A 226 8.15 4.19 16.87
CA ILE A 226 7.51 5.27 17.64
C ILE A 226 8.11 5.36 19.05
N HIS A 227 8.30 4.21 19.73
CA HIS A 227 8.98 4.15 21.02
C HIS A 227 10.34 4.84 20.95
N HIS A 228 11.15 4.52 19.94
CA HIS A 228 12.48 5.12 19.74
C HIS A 228 12.39 6.63 19.51
N LEU A 229 11.47 7.10 18.65
CA LEU A 229 11.32 8.54 18.42
C LEU A 229 10.94 9.30 19.69
N LEU A 230 10.05 8.77 20.52
CA LEU A 230 9.66 9.38 21.79
C LEU A 230 10.79 9.41 22.81
N SER A 231 11.86 8.65 22.59
CA SER A 231 13.07 8.64 23.44
C SER A 231 14.13 9.67 23.01
N ILE A 232 13.96 10.32 21.85
CA ILE A 232 14.90 11.32 21.35
C ILE A 232 14.67 12.65 22.08
N GLU A 233 15.66 13.06 22.87
CA GLU A 233 15.66 14.36 23.53
C GLU A 233 15.93 15.49 22.52
N GLY A 234 15.22 16.61 22.64
CA GLY A 234 15.43 17.78 21.78
C GLY A 234 14.98 17.62 20.33
N MET A 235 14.08 16.65 20.04
CA MET A 235 13.52 16.46 18.70
C MET A 235 12.85 17.74 18.18
N ASP A 236 13.16 18.11 16.92
CA ASP A 236 12.46 19.20 16.23
C ASP A 236 11.14 18.69 15.63
N TYR A 237 10.04 19.01 16.28
CA TYR A 237 8.69 18.67 15.84
C TYR A 237 8.17 19.51 14.67
N TYR A 238 8.90 20.55 14.25
CA TYR A 238 8.57 21.41 13.12
C TYR A 238 9.41 21.11 11.89
N SER A 239 10.41 20.25 12.01
CA SER A 239 11.24 19.81 10.89
C SER A 239 10.42 19.11 9.81
N ARG A 240 10.71 19.43 8.54
CA ARG A 240 10.19 18.73 7.37
C ARG A 240 11.00 17.48 7.00
N ALA A 241 12.23 17.37 7.54
CA ALA A 241 13.06 16.18 7.37
C ALA A 241 12.56 15.07 8.31
N PRO A 242 11.99 13.97 7.78
CA PRO A 242 11.44 12.90 8.60
C PRO A 242 12.54 12.11 9.32
N TYR A 243 12.18 11.53 10.45
CA TYR A 243 13.00 10.55 11.17
C TYR A 243 12.74 9.12 10.71
N ILE A 244 11.51 8.86 10.26
CA ILE A 244 11.07 7.58 9.71
C ILE A 244 10.55 7.80 8.31
N VAL A 245 11.05 7.03 7.34
CA VAL A 245 10.54 6.97 5.97
C VAL A 245 10.05 5.57 5.68
N ILE A 246 8.78 5.45 5.31
CA ILE A 246 8.15 4.17 4.96
C ILE A 246 7.74 4.24 3.50
N VAL A 247 8.26 3.33 2.69
CA VAL A 247 7.94 3.24 1.27
C VAL A 247 7.00 2.06 1.04
N ALA A 248 5.88 2.33 0.38
CA ALA A 248 4.86 1.34 0.04
C ALA A 248 4.56 1.37 -1.47
N PRO A 249 4.32 0.22 -2.14
CA PRO A 249 4.16 0.17 -3.60
C PRO A 249 2.88 0.84 -4.10
N THR A 250 1.83 0.89 -3.29
CA THR A 250 0.52 1.40 -3.70
C THR A 250 0.04 2.55 -2.82
N ARG A 251 -0.81 3.41 -3.39
CA ARG A 251 -1.38 4.58 -2.69
C ARG A 251 -2.25 4.15 -1.52
N GLU A 252 -3.02 3.11 -1.73
CA GLU A 252 -3.95 2.56 -0.75
C GLU A 252 -3.21 1.97 0.46
N LEU A 253 -2.11 1.25 0.22
CA LEU A 253 -1.26 0.74 1.31
C LEU A 253 -0.58 1.89 2.06
N ALA A 254 -0.10 2.91 1.34
CA ALA A 254 0.49 4.09 1.98
C ALA A 254 -0.52 4.81 2.90
N ILE A 255 -1.78 4.96 2.45
CA ILE A 255 -2.85 5.53 3.28
C ILE A 255 -3.11 4.66 4.51
N GLN A 256 -3.18 3.34 4.36
CA GLN A 256 -3.41 2.41 5.48
C GLN A 256 -2.29 2.46 6.52
N ILE A 257 -1.02 2.44 6.08
CA ILE A 257 0.13 2.57 6.98
C ILE A 257 0.11 3.93 7.69
N HIS A 258 -0.25 4.99 6.99
CA HIS A 258 -0.41 6.33 7.57
C HIS A 258 -1.48 6.33 8.67
N ASP A 259 -2.65 5.73 8.43
CA ASP A 259 -3.74 5.68 9.41
C ASP A 259 -3.36 4.85 10.64
N GLU A 260 -2.68 3.72 10.46
CA GLU A 260 -2.13 2.91 11.55
C GLU A 260 -1.06 3.67 12.33
N ALA A 261 -0.15 4.39 11.64
CA ALA A 261 0.88 5.20 12.27
C ALA A 261 0.26 6.33 13.12
N ARG A 262 -0.78 7.01 12.60
CA ARG A 262 -1.51 8.03 13.35
C ARG A 262 -2.18 7.46 14.60
N LYS A 263 -2.75 6.26 14.50
CA LYS A 263 -3.37 5.55 15.61
C LYS A 263 -2.35 5.25 16.72
N PHE A 264 -1.17 4.72 16.37
CA PHE A 264 -0.14 4.40 17.35
C PHE A 264 0.58 5.65 17.91
N ALA A 265 0.65 6.74 17.14
CA ALA A 265 1.22 8.02 17.58
C ALA A 265 0.19 8.95 18.25
N HIS A 266 -1.09 8.51 18.39
CA HIS A 266 -2.16 9.34 18.95
C HIS A 266 -1.82 9.84 20.36
N GLY A 267 -2.10 11.11 20.64
CA GLY A 267 -1.80 11.74 21.93
C GLY A 267 -0.34 12.14 22.12
N THR A 268 0.53 11.86 21.15
CA THR A 268 1.94 12.31 21.15
C THR A 268 2.11 13.58 20.29
N LYS A 269 3.32 14.17 20.34
CA LYS A 269 3.68 15.31 19.46
C LYS A 269 4.13 14.90 18.07
N LEU A 270 4.22 13.59 17.77
CA LEU A 270 4.68 13.08 16.49
C LEU A 270 3.64 13.34 15.39
N LYS A 271 4.09 13.90 14.28
CA LYS A 271 3.25 14.15 13.10
C LYS A 271 3.56 13.11 12.03
N VAL A 272 2.50 12.48 11.55
CA VAL A 272 2.55 11.50 10.48
C VAL A 272 2.04 12.13 9.20
N CYS A 273 2.84 12.07 8.14
CA CYS A 273 2.49 12.57 6.82
C CYS A 273 2.41 11.43 5.82
N VAL A 274 1.53 11.59 4.82
CA VAL A 274 1.43 10.66 3.70
C VAL A 274 1.67 11.38 2.38
N SER A 275 2.40 10.70 1.46
CA SER A 275 2.78 11.25 0.16
C SER A 275 2.53 10.23 -0.96
N TYR A 276 1.52 10.49 -1.81
CA TYR A 276 1.16 9.61 -2.93
C TYR A 276 0.64 10.38 -4.14
N GLY A 277 0.69 9.74 -5.32
CA GLY A 277 0.27 10.34 -6.58
C GLY A 277 -1.25 10.46 -6.73
N GLY A 278 -1.70 11.29 -7.68
CA GLY A 278 -3.12 11.47 -8.00
C GLY A 278 -3.87 12.50 -7.16
N THR A 279 -3.18 13.18 -6.25
CA THR A 279 -3.72 14.23 -5.39
C THR A 279 -2.93 15.53 -5.52
N ALA A 280 -3.48 16.64 -4.98
CA ALA A 280 -2.86 17.94 -5.02
C ALA A 280 -1.47 17.95 -4.37
N VAL A 281 -0.43 18.26 -5.13
CA VAL A 281 0.96 18.39 -4.65
C VAL A 281 1.04 19.44 -3.54
N TYR A 282 0.44 20.61 -3.79
CA TYR A 282 0.47 21.73 -2.86
C TYR A 282 -0.09 21.37 -1.48
N HIS A 283 -1.21 20.64 -1.45
CA HIS A 283 -1.84 20.23 -0.18
C HIS A 283 -0.92 19.31 0.65
N GLN A 284 -0.29 18.31 0.01
CA GLN A 284 0.65 17.43 0.70
C GLN A 284 1.88 18.19 1.22
N LEU A 285 2.43 19.11 0.42
CA LEU A 285 3.54 19.96 0.85
C LEU A 285 3.16 20.87 2.01
N GLN A 286 1.95 21.45 1.99
CA GLN A 286 1.45 22.29 3.09
C GLN A 286 1.35 21.48 4.39
N THR A 287 0.85 20.25 4.34
CA THR A 287 0.80 19.37 5.51
C THR A 287 2.20 19.09 6.06
N MET A 288 3.17 18.76 5.18
CA MET A 288 4.55 18.50 5.60
C MET A 288 5.25 19.74 6.17
N ASN A 289 4.89 20.94 5.71
CA ASN A 289 5.45 22.20 6.24
C ASN A 289 5.08 22.46 7.71
N THR A 290 4.05 21.79 8.24
CA THR A 290 3.72 21.88 9.68
C THR A 290 4.61 21.03 10.56
N GLY A 291 5.49 20.22 9.97
CA GLY A 291 6.35 19.21 10.59
C GLY A 291 5.99 17.80 10.14
N CYS A 292 7.00 16.94 10.01
CA CYS A 292 6.83 15.56 9.56
C CYS A 292 7.89 14.67 10.21
N GLN A 293 7.54 13.91 11.25
CA GLN A 293 8.46 12.98 11.90
C GLN A 293 8.39 11.59 11.25
N ILE A 294 7.21 11.21 10.76
CA ILE A 294 6.98 9.93 10.08
C ILE A 294 6.40 10.23 8.70
N LEU A 295 7.11 9.86 7.66
CA LEU A 295 6.67 10.01 6.26
C LEU A 295 6.37 8.64 5.67
N VAL A 296 5.12 8.44 5.28
CA VAL A 296 4.69 7.27 4.48
C VAL A 296 4.55 7.70 3.03
N ALA A 297 5.18 7.02 2.10
CA ALA A 297 5.22 7.48 0.72
C ALA A 297 5.12 6.35 -0.32
N THR A 298 4.57 6.68 -1.49
CA THR A 298 4.76 5.86 -2.70
C THR A 298 6.01 6.34 -3.46
N PRO A 299 6.76 5.43 -4.12
CA PRO A 299 8.05 5.75 -4.72
C PRO A 299 8.03 6.99 -5.63
N GLY A 300 7.11 7.05 -6.59
CA GLY A 300 7.07 8.14 -7.57
C GLY A 300 6.82 9.53 -6.96
N ARG A 301 5.93 9.66 -5.97
CA ARG A 301 5.67 10.95 -5.30
C ARG A 301 6.81 11.32 -4.35
N LEU A 302 7.46 10.35 -3.73
CA LEU A 302 8.63 10.60 -2.89
C LEU A 302 9.77 11.20 -3.71
N ILE A 303 10.05 10.62 -4.89
CA ILE A 303 11.05 11.15 -5.84
C ILE A 303 10.66 12.55 -6.32
N ASP A 304 9.40 12.79 -6.66
CA ASP A 304 8.93 14.13 -7.04
C ASP A 304 9.24 15.17 -5.94
N PHE A 305 9.01 14.81 -4.67
CA PHE A 305 9.31 15.70 -3.54
C PHE A 305 10.80 15.86 -3.25
N MET A 306 11.59 14.80 -3.42
CA MET A 306 13.05 14.86 -3.37
C MET A 306 13.61 15.81 -4.44
N ASN A 307 13.19 15.63 -5.70
CA ASN A 307 13.66 16.44 -6.83
C ASN A 307 13.28 17.92 -6.71
N ARG A 308 12.20 18.21 -6.00
CA ARG A 308 11.77 19.60 -5.66
C ARG A 308 12.50 20.16 -4.45
N GLY A 309 13.35 19.40 -3.78
CA GLY A 309 13.96 19.80 -2.52
C GLY A 309 12.96 19.99 -1.36
N ALA A 310 11.75 19.42 -1.50
CA ALA A 310 10.71 19.51 -0.49
C ALA A 310 10.88 18.52 0.66
N VAL A 311 11.58 17.42 0.40
CA VAL A 311 11.94 16.38 1.37
C VAL A 311 13.45 16.17 1.34
N THR A 312 14.07 16.19 2.52
CA THR A 312 15.46 15.78 2.75
C THR A 312 15.46 14.65 3.79
N PHE A 313 16.55 13.90 3.86
CA PHE A 313 16.66 12.73 4.75
C PHE A 313 17.68 12.92 5.88
N GLU A 314 18.04 14.16 6.21
CA GLU A 314 19.09 14.50 7.19
C GLU A 314 18.81 13.93 8.58
N ASN A 315 17.53 13.82 8.97
CA ASN A 315 17.13 13.30 10.27
C ASN A 315 16.77 11.80 10.25
N VAL A 316 16.83 11.15 9.08
CA VAL A 316 16.35 9.76 8.94
C VAL A 316 17.15 8.81 9.82
N LYS A 317 16.43 8.13 10.71
CA LYS A 317 16.92 7.03 11.54
C LYS A 317 16.46 5.68 11.03
N PHE A 318 15.23 5.63 10.47
CA PHE A 318 14.60 4.40 9.99
C PHE A 318 14.15 4.54 8.55
N VAL A 319 14.42 3.51 7.77
CA VAL A 319 13.81 3.31 6.44
C VAL A 319 13.09 1.98 6.44
N VAL A 320 11.82 1.98 6.04
CA VAL A 320 11.02 0.75 5.92
C VAL A 320 10.61 0.57 4.47
N LEU A 321 10.85 -0.62 3.93
CA LEU A 321 10.34 -1.06 2.63
C LEU A 321 9.25 -2.12 2.89
N ASP A 322 7.97 -1.75 2.76
CA ASP A 322 6.85 -2.68 2.96
C ASP A 322 6.32 -3.21 1.63
N GLU A 323 6.03 -4.51 1.56
CA GLU A 323 5.74 -5.26 0.32
C GLU A 323 6.86 -5.11 -0.73
N ALA A 324 8.11 -5.40 -0.33
CA ALA A 324 9.29 -5.23 -1.17
C ALA A 324 9.23 -6.09 -2.45
N ASP A 325 8.69 -7.31 -2.38
CA ASP A 325 8.39 -8.16 -3.52
C ASP A 325 7.50 -7.46 -4.55
N ARG A 326 6.49 -6.75 -4.09
CA ARG A 326 5.59 -5.99 -4.95
C ARG A 326 6.23 -4.76 -5.57
N MET A 327 7.16 -4.13 -4.84
CA MET A 327 7.93 -3.02 -5.42
C MET A 327 8.82 -3.49 -6.58
N LEU A 328 9.39 -4.70 -6.50
CA LEU A 328 10.12 -5.31 -7.61
C LEU A 328 9.20 -5.63 -8.79
N ASP A 329 8.06 -6.31 -8.55
CA ASP A 329 7.07 -6.65 -9.58
C ASP A 329 6.56 -5.44 -10.36
N MET A 330 6.45 -4.29 -9.69
CA MET A 330 5.98 -3.04 -10.28
C MET A 330 7.11 -2.20 -10.90
N GLY A 331 8.34 -2.69 -10.90
CA GLY A 331 9.49 -2.02 -11.50
C GLY A 331 9.97 -0.79 -10.72
N PHE A 332 9.69 -0.71 -9.40
CA PHE A 332 10.09 0.44 -8.57
C PHE A 332 11.53 0.34 -8.05
N LEU A 333 12.28 -0.71 -8.39
CA LEU A 333 13.66 -0.86 -7.94
C LEU A 333 14.54 0.38 -8.24
N PRO A 334 14.53 0.96 -9.45
CA PRO A 334 15.33 2.17 -9.73
C PRO A 334 14.91 3.36 -8.86
N SER A 335 13.61 3.46 -8.54
CA SER A 335 13.08 4.50 -7.66
C SER A 335 13.56 4.36 -6.23
N ILE A 336 13.60 3.13 -5.72
CA ILE A 336 14.09 2.84 -4.36
C ILE A 336 15.59 3.11 -4.30
N GLU A 337 16.36 2.69 -5.30
CA GLU A 337 17.79 2.97 -5.40
C GLU A 337 18.08 4.47 -5.37
N GLN A 338 17.31 5.27 -6.10
CA GLN A 338 17.43 6.73 -6.09
C GLN A 338 17.15 7.32 -4.70
N VAL A 339 16.16 6.81 -3.96
CA VAL A 339 15.86 7.24 -2.60
C VAL A 339 17.01 6.88 -1.65
N MET A 340 17.49 5.63 -1.72
CA MET A 340 18.55 5.11 -0.84
C MET A 340 19.93 5.74 -1.10
N ALA A 341 20.18 6.18 -2.35
CA ALA A 341 21.42 6.86 -2.77
C ALA A 341 21.34 8.39 -2.67
N HIS A 342 20.23 8.96 -2.16
CA HIS A 342 20.11 10.41 -2.04
C HIS A 342 21.20 10.99 -1.13
N GLN A 343 21.76 12.15 -1.52
CA GLN A 343 22.91 12.77 -0.84
C GLN A 343 22.70 13.06 0.66
N THR A 344 21.46 13.27 1.11
CA THR A 344 21.13 13.52 2.53
C THR A 344 20.72 12.25 3.27
N MET A 345 20.62 11.10 2.58
CA MET A 345 20.31 9.83 3.22
C MET A 345 21.54 9.30 3.95
N ALA A 346 21.37 8.95 5.22
CA ALA A 346 22.43 8.29 5.98
C ALA A 346 22.85 6.97 5.32
N SER A 347 24.13 6.62 5.43
CA SER A 347 24.62 5.31 4.95
C SER A 347 23.90 4.17 5.68
N LYS A 348 23.94 2.96 5.11
CA LYS A 348 23.26 1.81 5.69
C LYS A 348 23.77 1.42 7.08
N GLU A 349 24.99 1.82 7.42
CA GLU A 349 25.59 1.60 8.75
C GLU A 349 25.09 2.61 9.79
N ASN A 350 24.58 3.77 9.34
CA ASN A 350 24.17 4.88 10.20
C ASN A 350 22.65 5.08 10.27
N ARG A 351 21.90 4.21 9.61
CA ARG A 351 20.43 4.14 9.69
C ARG A 351 20.02 2.70 9.95
N GLN A 352 18.85 2.51 10.46
CA GLN A 352 18.24 1.19 10.58
C GLN A 352 17.29 0.97 9.40
N THR A 353 17.48 -0.12 8.66
CA THR A 353 16.65 -0.45 7.49
C THR A 353 15.85 -1.71 7.76
N LEU A 354 14.53 -1.63 7.57
CA LEU A 354 13.61 -2.74 7.78
C LEU A 354 12.94 -3.08 6.44
N MET A 355 12.96 -4.34 6.05
CA MET A 355 12.35 -4.80 4.81
C MET A 355 11.33 -5.90 5.08
N PHE A 356 10.11 -5.71 4.59
CA PHE A 356 9.01 -6.65 4.75
C PHE A 356 8.56 -7.17 3.38
N SER A 357 8.36 -8.47 3.28
CA SER A 357 7.91 -9.16 2.07
C SER A 357 6.98 -10.32 2.42
N ALA A 358 6.20 -10.80 1.48
CA ALA A 358 5.46 -12.05 1.63
C ALA A 358 6.22 -13.23 1.00
N THR A 359 7.10 -12.96 0.05
CA THR A 359 7.94 -13.94 -0.64
C THR A 359 9.42 -13.65 -0.44
N PHE A 360 10.30 -14.63 -0.72
CA PHE A 360 11.75 -14.48 -0.52
C PHE A 360 12.53 -15.05 -1.71
N PRO A 361 12.26 -14.61 -2.95
CA PRO A 361 13.03 -15.00 -4.12
C PRO A 361 14.45 -14.39 -4.09
N SER A 362 15.32 -14.85 -5.01
CA SER A 362 16.71 -14.40 -5.11
C SER A 362 16.85 -12.89 -5.22
N GLU A 363 15.98 -12.25 -5.97
CA GLU A 363 15.98 -10.81 -6.19
C GLU A 363 15.72 -10.02 -4.89
N ILE A 364 14.84 -10.53 -4.03
CA ILE A 364 14.59 -9.96 -2.69
C ILE A 364 15.80 -10.15 -1.77
N GLN A 365 16.47 -11.30 -1.86
CA GLN A 365 17.70 -11.57 -1.10
C GLN A 365 18.84 -10.63 -1.52
N GLU A 366 19.03 -10.41 -2.82
CA GLU A 366 19.98 -9.44 -3.34
C GLU A 366 19.66 -8.02 -2.85
N LEU A 367 18.39 -7.64 -2.89
CA LEU A 367 17.93 -6.34 -2.43
C LEU A 367 18.22 -6.15 -0.94
N ALA A 368 17.95 -7.17 -0.12
CA ALA A 368 18.27 -7.17 1.30
C ALA A 368 19.80 -7.00 1.51
N GLY A 369 20.63 -7.73 0.80
CA GLY A 369 22.10 -7.61 0.89
C GLY A 369 22.62 -6.22 0.51
N ARG A 370 21.95 -5.54 -0.41
CA ARG A 370 22.33 -4.19 -0.86
C ARG A 370 21.96 -3.09 0.15
N PHE A 371 20.76 -3.16 0.73
CA PHE A 371 20.21 -2.05 1.52
C PHE A 371 20.31 -2.24 3.02
N LEU A 372 20.41 -3.47 3.50
CA LEU A 372 20.48 -3.81 4.92
C LEU A 372 21.93 -4.06 5.37
N ASN A 373 22.20 -3.78 6.64
CA ASN A 373 23.49 -4.00 7.28
C ASN A 373 23.37 -5.03 8.41
N ASN A 374 24.15 -6.11 8.36
CA ASN A 374 24.18 -7.17 9.38
C ASN A 374 22.76 -7.52 9.92
N TYR A 375 21.86 -7.79 8.97
CA TYR A 375 20.43 -7.94 9.26
C TYR A 375 20.06 -9.31 9.78
N ILE A 376 18.97 -9.36 10.52
CA ILE A 376 18.32 -10.58 10.98
C ILE A 376 17.16 -10.90 10.03
N CYS A 377 17.07 -12.17 9.58
CA CYS A 377 15.91 -12.65 8.85
C CYS A 377 14.93 -13.31 9.81
N VAL A 378 13.65 -12.97 9.67
CA VAL A 378 12.54 -13.62 10.38
C VAL A 378 11.56 -14.18 9.37
N PHE A 379 11.33 -15.47 9.40
CA PHE A 379 10.39 -16.17 8.53
C PHE A 379 9.23 -16.71 9.34
N VAL A 380 8.02 -16.26 9.06
CA VAL A 380 6.80 -16.67 9.78
C VAL A 380 5.96 -17.59 8.91
N GLY A 381 5.84 -18.85 9.31
CA GLY A 381 5.14 -19.88 8.57
C GLY A 381 5.84 -20.27 7.25
N ILE A 382 5.08 -20.71 6.28
CA ILE A 382 5.59 -21.09 4.95
C ILE A 382 5.72 -19.84 4.08
N VAL A 383 6.95 -19.47 3.74
CA VAL A 383 7.24 -18.32 2.88
C VAL A 383 6.72 -18.58 1.47
N GLY A 384 5.93 -17.64 0.93
CA GLY A 384 5.29 -17.81 -0.37
C GLY A 384 4.16 -18.84 -0.40
N GLY A 385 3.81 -19.43 0.73
CA GLY A 385 2.70 -20.37 0.87
C GLY A 385 1.34 -19.69 1.04
N ALA A 386 0.28 -20.39 0.67
CA ALA A 386 -1.09 -19.98 0.98
C ALA A 386 -1.35 -20.10 2.49
N CYS A 387 -2.17 -19.20 3.03
CA CYS A 387 -2.64 -19.33 4.40
C CYS A 387 -3.54 -20.57 4.55
N ASN A 388 -3.29 -21.39 5.56
CA ASN A 388 -4.12 -22.57 5.86
C ASN A 388 -5.57 -22.20 6.24
N ASP A 389 -5.79 -20.95 6.68
CA ASP A 389 -7.12 -20.45 7.03
C ASP A 389 -7.99 -20.09 5.81
N VAL A 390 -7.45 -20.22 4.58
CA VAL A 390 -8.20 -19.97 3.34
C VAL A 390 -8.63 -21.27 2.71
N ASP A 391 -9.94 -21.53 2.69
CA ASP A 391 -10.56 -22.64 1.96
C ASP A 391 -10.51 -22.32 0.45
N GLN A 392 -9.77 -23.15 -0.32
CA GLN A 392 -9.50 -22.91 -1.73
C GLN A 392 -10.28 -23.89 -2.62
N VAL A 393 -11.14 -23.34 -3.48
CA VAL A 393 -11.93 -24.12 -4.44
C VAL A 393 -11.61 -23.68 -5.85
N ILE A 394 -11.23 -24.61 -6.73
CA ILE A 394 -10.96 -24.31 -8.14
C ILE A 394 -12.03 -24.98 -9.01
N PHE A 395 -12.66 -24.20 -9.88
CA PHE A 395 -13.61 -24.68 -10.88
C PHE A 395 -12.99 -24.56 -12.27
N GLN A 396 -13.12 -25.61 -13.07
CA GLN A 396 -12.82 -25.51 -14.50
C GLN A 396 -13.96 -24.80 -15.21
N VAL A 397 -13.70 -23.59 -15.75
CA VAL A 397 -14.72 -22.72 -16.35
C VAL A 397 -14.18 -22.07 -17.61
N GLU A 398 -14.81 -22.37 -18.74
CA GLU A 398 -14.51 -21.73 -20.02
C GLU A 398 -14.82 -20.22 -19.97
N LYS A 399 -14.06 -19.43 -20.71
CA LYS A 399 -14.12 -17.96 -20.73
C LYS A 399 -15.55 -17.40 -20.81
N PHE A 400 -16.39 -17.93 -21.70
CA PHE A 400 -17.75 -17.42 -21.90
C PHE A 400 -18.75 -17.84 -20.81
N LYS A 401 -18.40 -18.83 -19.99
CA LYS A 401 -19.23 -19.34 -18.89
C LYS A 401 -18.90 -18.68 -17.55
N LYS A 402 -17.73 -17.99 -17.42
CA LYS A 402 -17.26 -17.37 -16.17
C LYS A 402 -18.29 -16.43 -15.54
N ARG A 403 -18.96 -15.59 -16.35
CA ARG A 403 -19.96 -14.62 -15.86
C ARG A 403 -21.16 -15.31 -15.20
N LYS A 404 -21.71 -16.34 -15.86
CA LYS A 404 -22.81 -17.10 -15.32
C LYS A 404 -22.41 -17.84 -14.03
N LYS A 405 -21.19 -18.40 -14.02
CA LYS A 405 -20.66 -19.08 -12.82
C LYS A 405 -20.46 -18.12 -11.65
N LEU A 406 -20.02 -16.88 -11.91
CA LEU A 406 -19.93 -15.85 -10.86
C LEU A 406 -21.31 -15.54 -10.28
N GLU A 407 -22.32 -15.34 -11.12
CA GLU A 407 -23.70 -15.09 -10.69
C GLU A 407 -24.26 -16.25 -9.86
N GLU A 408 -24.03 -17.50 -10.26
CA GLU A 408 -24.41 -18.70 -9.50
C GLU A 408 -23.80 -18.67 -8.10
N ILE A 409 -22.48 -18.45 -8.00
CA ILE A 409 -21.76 -18.42 -6.70
C ILE A 409 -22.27 -17.30 -5.80
N LEU A 410 -22.52 -16.11 -6.35
CA LEU A 410 -23.05 -14.98 -5.57
C LEU A 410 -24.49 -15.20 -5.12
N ASN A 411 -25.27 -16.01 -5.85
CA ASN A 411 -26.62 -16.41 -5.45
C ASN A 411 -26.64 -17.50 -4.36
N GLU A 412 -25.67 -18.42 -4.43
CA GLU A 412 -25.54 -19.56 -3.50
C GLU A 412 -24.93 -19.15 -2.16
N SER A 413 -24.12 -18.10 -2.14
CA SER A 413 -23.42 -17.60 -0.96
C SER A 413 -23.84 -16.18 -0.59
N ASN A 414 -23.50 -15.72 0.62
CA ASN A 414 -23.65 -14.31 0.98
C ASN A 414 -22.70 -13.46 0.12
N PRO A 415 -23.20 -12.53 -0.73
CA PRO A 415 -22.35 -11.72 -1.59
C PRO A 415 -21.55 -10.66 -0.83
N LYS A 416 -21.94 -10.33 0.42
CA LYS A 416 -21.30 -9.28 1.22
C LYS A 416 -19.84 -9.60 1.52
N GLY A 417 -18.98 -8.63 1.25
CA GLY A 417 -17.55 -8.78 1.46
C GLY A 417 -16.87 -9.66 0.40
N THR A 418 -17.45 -9.74 -0.82
CA THR A 418 -16.84 -10.49 -1.93
C THR A 418 -15.91 -9.60 -2.76
N LEU A 419 -14.64 -10.02 -2.90
CA LEU A 419 -13.63 -9.37 -3.73
C LEU A 419 -13.37 -10.21 -4.99
N VAL A 420 -13.61 -9.66 -6.17
CA VAL A 420 -13.48 -10.35 -7.45
C VAL A 420 -12.28 -9.80 -8.22
N PHE A 421 -11.33 -10.66 -8.58
CA PHE A 421 -10.17 -10.29 -9.38
C PHE A 421 -10.37 -10.58 -10.86
N VAL A 422 -10.12 -9.57 -11.69
CA VAL A 422 -10.13 -9.64 -13.14
C VAL A 422 -8.80 -9.17 -13.73
N GLU A 423 -8.46 -9.64 -14.92
CA GLU A 423 -7.21 -9.29 -15.59
C GLU A 423 -7.21 -7.86 -16.13
N THR A 424 -8.29 -7.41 -16.76
CA THR A 424 -8.31 -6.13 -17.45
C THR A 424 -9.22 -5.09 -16.80
N LYS A 425 -8.84 -3.82 -16.91
CA LYS A 425 -9.58 -2.66 -16.41
C LYS A 425 -10.98 -2.57 -17.03
N ARG A 426 -11.09 -2.82 -18.35
CA ARG A 426 -12.37 -2.81 -19.07
C ARG A 426 -13.32 -3.91 -18.57
N ASN A 427 -12.76 -5.10 -18.28
CA ASN A 427 -13.55 -6.19 -17.73
C ASN A 427 -14.04 -5.88 -16.32
N ALA A 428 -13.24 -5.13 -15.53
CA ALA A 428 -13.64 -4.69 -14.20
C ALA A 428 -14.89 -3.80 -14.25
N ASP A 429 -14.89 -2.78 -15.09
CA ASP A 429 -16.05 -1.87 -15.22
C ASP A 429 -17.27 -2.56 -15.84
N PHE A 430 -17.06 -3.35 -16.88
CA PHE A 430 -18.14 -4.10 -17.51
C PHE A 430 -18.83 -5.05 -16.53
N LEU A 431 -18.03 -5.84 -15.81
CA LEU A 431 -18.55 -6.81 -14.86
C LEU A 431 -19.23 -6.13 -13.67
N ALA A 432 -18.71 -4.99 -13.20
CA ALA A 432 -19.33 -4.22 -12.13
C ALA A 432 -20.71 -3.68 -12.53
N SER A 433 -20.82 -3.10 -13.73
CA SER A 433 -22.12 -2.64 -14.27
C SER A 433 -23.09 -3.80 -14.40
N PHE A 434 -22.65 -4.91 -15.00
CA PHE A 434 -23.51 -6.08 -15.19
C PHE A 434 -24.01 -6.66 -13.86
N MET A 435 -23.15 -6.81 -12.85
CA MET A 435 -23.55 -7.35 -11.54
C MET A 435 -24.50 -6.39 -10.81
N SER A 436 -24.28 -5.08 -10.90
CA SER A 436 -25.20 -4.08 -10.32
C SER A 436 -26.58 -4.10 -10.95
N GLU A 437 -26.67 -4.31 -12.28
CA GLU A 437 -27.95 -4.45 -13.00
C GLU A 437 -28.70 -5.73 -12.61
N THR A 438 -27.96 -6.79 -12.25
CA THR A 438 -28.59 -8.07 -11.90
C THR A 438 -29.17 -8.10 -10.49
N LYS A 439 -28.62 -7.49 -9.50
CA LYS A 439 -29.12 -7.33 -8.11
C LYS A 439 -28.01 -7.26 -7.05
N PHE A 440 -26.75 -7.32 -7.44
CA PHE A 440 -25.65 -7.28 -6.49
C PHE A 440 -25.06 -5.88 -6.47
N PRO A 441 -25.17 -5.10 -5.37
CA PRO A 441 -24.50 -3.82 -5.24
C PRO A 441 -22.99 -3.99 -5.45
N THR A 442 -22.49 -3.53 -6.61
CA THR A 442 -21.13 -3.80 -7.06
C THR A 442 -20.42 -2.53 -7.49
N THR A 443 -19.16 -2.37 -7.10
CA THR A 443 -18.29 -1.31 -7.58
C THR A 443 -16.98 -1.88 -8.11
N SER A 444 -16.20 -1.06 -8.86
CA SER A 444 -14.91 -1.48 -9.39
C SER A 444 -13.77 -0.57 -8.95
N ILE A 445 -12.55 -1.14 -8.89
CA ILE A 445 -11.31 -0.41 -8.62
C ILE A 445 -10.21 -0.85 -9.58
N HIS A 446 -9.62 0.10 -10.32
CA HIS A 446 -8.51 -0.14 -11.25
C HIS A 446 -7.71 1.13 -11.51
N GLY A 447 -6.57 1.00 -12.19
CA GLY A 447 -5.61 2.09 -12.37
C GLY A 447 -6.10 3.30 -13.18
N ASP A 448 -7.11 3.14 -14.06
CA ASP A 448 -7.64 4.24 -14.87
C ASP A 448 -8.71 5.07 -14.14
N ARG A 449 -9.23 4.57 -13.02
CA ARG A 449 -10.13 5.36 -12.17
C ARG A 449 -9.38 6.48 -11.48
N LEU A 450 -10.02 7.65 -11.37
CA LEU A 450 -9.50 8.77 -10.61
C LEU A 450 -9.30 8.37 -9.15
N GLN A 451 -8.32 8.96 -8.49
CA GLN A 451 -8.01 8.62 -7.09
C GLN A 451 -9.22 8.79 -6.17
N ARG A 452 -10.00 9.86 -6.36
CA ARG A 452 -11.26 10.09 -5.64
C ARG A 452 -12.25 8.92 -5.80
N GLU A 453 -12.40 8.42 -7.03
CA GLU A 453 -13.31 7.30 -7.32
C GLU A 453 -12.84 6.00 -6.68
N ARG A 454 -11.52 5.77 -6.65
CA ARG A 454 -10.92 4.60 -6.01
C ARG A 454 -11.15 4.61 -4.51
N GLU A 455 -10.93 5.76 -3.87
CA GLU A 455 -11.18 5.93 -2.43
C GLU A 455 -12.66 5.80 -2.09
N MET A 456 -13.57 6.36 -2.92
CA MET A 456 -15.02 6.16 -2.77
C MET A 456 -15.40 4.68 -2.89
N ALA A 457 -14.99 4.00 -3.95
CA ALA A 457 -15.30 2.59 -4.18
C ALA A 457 -14.85 1.72 -3.00
N LEU A 458 -13.65 1.99 -2.48
CA LEU A 458 -13.13 1.27 -1.33
C LEU A 458 -13.93 1.56 -0.04
N ASN A 459 -14.30 2.81 0.20
CA ASN A 459 -15.11 3.20 1.34
C ASN A 459 -16.53 2.63 1.27
N ASP A 460 -17.13 2.60 0.08
CA ASP A 460 -18.45 2.01 -0.14
C ASP A 460 -18.45 0.51 0.11
N PHE A 461 -17.39 -0.18 -0.29
CA PHE A 461 -17.21 -1.60 -0.01
C PHE A 461 -16.93 -1.86 1.47
N LYS A 462 -16.02 -1.10 2.11
CA LYS A 462 -15.71 -1.22 3.56
C LYS A 462 -16.92 -0.95 4.46
N SER A 463 -17.78 0.00 4.08
CA SER A 463 -19.00 0.34 4.83
C SER A 463 -20.16 -0.61 4.56
N GLY A 464 -20.03 -1.57 3.63
CA GLY A 464 -21.10 -2.50 3.25
C GLY A 464 -22.21 -1.86 2.41
N ARG A 465 -22.00 -0.67 1.83
CA ARG A 465 -22.89 -0.08 0.82
C ARG A 465 -22.83 -0.84 -0.50
N MET A 466 -21.64 -1.36 -0.81
CA MET A 466 -21.41 -2.27 -1.92
C MET A 466 -21.04 -3.65 -1.39
N ASP A 467 -21.71 -4.68 -1.86
CA ASP A 467 -21.50 -6.06 -1.43
C ASP A 467 -20.28 -6.69 -2.13
N VAL A 468 -20.04 -6.29 -3.39
CA VAL A 468 -18.98 -6.85 -4.25
C VAL A 468 -18.05 -5.75 -4.73
N LEU A 469 -16.75 -5.99 -4.64
CA LEU A 469 -15.70 -5.14 -5.21
C LEU A 469 -14.99 -5.91 -6.34
N ILE A 470 -15.02 -5.37 -7.55
CA ILE A 470 -14.27 -5.94 -8.69
C ILE A 470 -13.00 -5.16 -8.90
N ALA A 471 -11.87 -5.86 -8.91
CA ALA A 471 -10.56 -5.24 -8.88
C ALA A 471 -9.58 -5.86 -9.87
N THR A 472 -8.69 -5.04 -10.43
CA THR A 472 -7.46 -5.56 -11.05
C THR A 472 -6.40 -5.83 -10.00
N SER A 473 -5.46 -6.78 -10.26
CA SER A 473 -4.39 -7.12 -9.30
C SER A 473 -3.65 -5.90 -8.78
N VAL A 474 -3.26 -4.98 -9.65
CA VAL A 474 -2.49 -3.78 -9.27
C VAL A 474 -3.29 -2.89 -8.32
N ALA A 475 -4.59 -2.72 -8.55
CA ALA A 475 -5.42 -1.83 -7.74
C ALA A 475 -5.81 -2.43 -6.39
N ALA A 476 -5.85 -3.76 -6.28
CA ALA A 476 -6.19 -4.47 -5.05
C ALA A 476 -4.96 -4.90 -4.22
N ARG A 477 -3.75 -4.65 -4.74
CA ARG A 477 -2.52 -4.90 -4.00
C ARG A 477 -2.43 -3.98 -2.78
N GLY A 478 -1.93 -4.51 -1.68
CA GLY A 478 -1.79 -3.74 -0.44
C GLY A 478 -3.10 -3.38 0.27
N LEU A 479 -4.28 -3.70 -0.29
CA LEU A 479 -5.53 -3.40 0.37
C LEU A 479 -5.71 -4.25 1.63
N ASP A 480 -5.75 -3.60 2.78
CA ASP A 480 -6.29 -4.19 4.00
C ASP A 480 -7.79 -3.89 4.06
N ILE A 481 -8.57 -4.80 3.57
CA ILE A 481 -10.01 -4.71 3.64
C ILE A 481 -10.44 -5.67 4.73
N LYS A 482 -10.92 -5.13 5.84
CA LYS A 482 -11.57 -5.92 6.88
C LYS A 482 -12.84 -6.52 6.30
N ASN A 483 -13.17 -7.72 6.74
CA ASN A 483 -14.42 -8.41 6.36
C ASN A 483 -14.52 -8.87 4.90
N VAL A 484 -13.40 -9.12 4.22
CA VAL A 484 -13.43 -9.89 2.96
C VAL A 484 -13.69 -11.34 3.32
N SER A 485 -14.93 -11.78 3.11
CA SER A 485 -15.36 -13.15 3.39
C SER A 485 -15.02 -14.12 2.26
N HIS A 486 -15.01 -13.61 1.02
CA HIS A 486 -14.81 -14.40 -0.18
C HIS A 486 -13.92 -13.67 -1.20
N VAL A 487 -12.89 -14.33 -1.68
CA VAL A 487 -12.09 -13.88 -2.83
C VAL A 487 -12.42 -14.75 -4.02
N ILE A 488 -12.73 -14.13 -5.17
CA ILE A 488 -12.98 -14.84 -6.41
C ILE A 488 -11.97 -14.43 -7.46
N ASN A 489 -11.10 -15.34 -7.89
CA ASN A 489 -10.26 -15.15 -9.06
C ASN A 489 -11.09 -15.47 -10.30
N TYR A 490 -11.81 -14.47 -10.82
CA TYR A 490 -12.56 -14.57 -12.08
C TYR A 490 -11.61 -14.83 -13.25
N ASP A 491 -10.45 -14.14 -13.25
CA ASP A 491 -9.31 -14.45 -14.10
C ASP A 491 -8.13 -14.79 -13.19
N LEU A 492 -7.50 -15.95 -13.40
CA LEU A 492 -6.30 -16.35 -12.67
C LEU A 492 -5.11 -15.42 -13.03
N PRO A 493 -4.20 -15.18 -12.10
CA PRO A 493 -2.97 -14.46 -12.41
C PRO A 493 -1.98 -15.36 -13.14
N LYS A 494 -1.00 -14.76 -13.80
CA LYS A 494 0.05 -15.50 -14.52
C LYS A 494 1.10 -16.12 -13.60
N GLY A 495 1.30 -15.54 -12.41
CA GLY A 495 2.28 -15.99 -11.42
C GLY A 495 1.60 -16.46 -10.14
N ILE A 496 2.23 -17.46 -9.52
CA ILE A 496 1.69 -18.08 -8.29
C ILE A 496 1.77 -17.13 -7.09
N ASP A 497 2.80 -16.29 -7.02
CA ASP A 497 2.91 -15.28 -5.96
C ASP A 497 1.74 -14.32 -5.97
N ASP A 498 1.30 -13.88 -7.16
CA ASP A 498 0.12 -13.02 -7.30
C ASP A 498 -1.17 -13.76 -6.88
N TYR A 499 -1.26 -15.06 -7.14
CA TYR A 499 -2.35 -15.91 -6.66
C TYR A 499 -2.42 -15.91 -5.13
N VAL A 500 -1.29 -16.20 -4.46
CA VAL A 500 -1.21 -16.22 -2.99
C VAL A 500 -1.57 -14.86 -2.39
N HIS A 501 -1.06 -13.78 -2.97
CA HIS A 501 -1.38 -12.43 -2.52
C HIS A 501 -2.85 -12.04 -2.72
N ARG A 502 -3.52 -12.54 -3.78
CA ARG A 502 -4.95 -12.31 -4.00
C ARG A 502 -5.79 -13.07 -2.98
N ILE A 503 -5.55 -14.37 -2.80
CA ILE A 503 -6.32 -15.15 -1.83
C ILE A 503 -6.06 -14.71 -0.39
N GLY A 504 -4.87 -14.20 -0.09
CA GLY A 504 -4.52 -13.59 1.21
C GLY A 504 -5.24 -12.25 1.51
N ARG A 505 -6.21 -11.81 0.67
CA ARG A 505 -7.14 -10.72 1.03
C ARG A 505 -8.23 -11.21 1.97
N THR A 506 -8.50 -12.51 2.04
CA THR A 506 -9.36 -13.17 3.05
C THR A 506 -8.52 -14.06 3.98
N GLY A 507 -9.11 -14.69 4.96
CA GLY A 507 -8.40 -15.56 5.90
C GLY A 507 -7.38 -14.82 6.76
N ARG A 508 -7.69 -13.58 7.19
CA ARG A 508 -6.75 -12.74 7.94
C ARG A 508 -6.94 -12.89 9.43
N VAL A 509 -5.81 -12.85 10.14
CA VAL A 509 -5.75 -12.81 11.60
C VAL A 509 -6.51 -13.98 12.24
N GLY A 510 -6.32 -15.20 11.72
CA GLY A 510 -6.95 -16.43 12.25
C GLY A 510 -8.43 -16.61 11.92
N ASN A 511 -9.01 -15.72 11.08
CA ASN A 511 -10.36 -15.91 10.57
C ASN A 511 -10.33 -16.82 9.34
N LYS A 512 -11.29 -17.75 9.26
CA LYS A 512 -11.46 -18.57 8.06
C LYS A 512 -11.95 -17.72 6.90
N GLY A 513 -11.33 -17.87 5.73
CA GLY A 513 -11.69 -17.22 4.48
C GLY A 513 -11.99 -18.23 3.39
N ARG A 514 -12.64 -17.78 2.33
CA ARG A 514 -12.90 -18.60 1.15
C ARG A 514 -12.28 -17.97 -0.09
N ALA A 515 -11.63 -18.78 -0.92
CA ALA A 515 -11.10 -18.38 -2.22
C ALA A 515 -11.65 -19.31 -3.31
N THR A 516 -12.28 -18.74 -4.31
CA THR A 516 -12.79 -19.48 -5.48
C THR A 516 -12.05 -19.01 -6.73
N SER A 517 -11.57 -19.94 -7.55
CA SER A 517 -10.81 -19.63 -8.75
C SER A 517 -11.40 -20.30 -10.00
N PHE A 518 -11.50 -19.55 -11.10
CA PHE A 518 -11.95 -20.06 -12.38
C PHE A 518 -10.74 -20.37 -13.25
N TYR A 519 -10.48 -21.65 -13.43
CA TYR A 519 -9.41 -22.17 -14.27
C TYR A 519 -9.92 -22.44 -15.69
N ASP A 520 -9.31 -21.81 -16.67
CA ASP A 520 -9.55 -22.02 -18.09
C ASP A 520 -8.36 -22.80 -18.68
N PRO A 521 -8.52 -24.06 -19.13
CA PRO A 521 -7.41 -24.87 -19.63
C PRO A 521 -6.65 -24.24 -20.80
N GLU A 522 -7.31 -23.40 -21.62
CA GLU A 522 -6.68 -22.75 -22.76
C GLU A 522 -5.82 -21.55 -22.33
N ALA A 523 -6.21 -20.83 -21.29
CA ALA A 523 -5.55 -19.60 -20.86
C ALA A 523 -4.57 -19.82 -19.69
N ASP A 524 -4.88 -20.76 -18.79
CA ASP A 524 -4.25 -20.84 -17.46
C ASP A 524 -3.33 -22.09 -17.30
N ALA A 525 -3.02 -22.82 -18.38
CA ALA A 525 -2.21 -24.03 -18.33
C ALA A 525 -0.83 -23.81 -17.69
N SER A 526 -0.25 -22.63 -17.85
CA SER A 526 1.08 -22.31 -17.30
C SER A 526 1.15 -22.31 -15.77
N ILE A 527 0.07 -21.95 -15.09
CA ILE A 527 0.02 -21.88 -13.61
C ILE A 527 -0.45 -23.19 -12.96
N ALA A 528 -0.95 -24.16 -13.74
CA ALA A 528 -1.58 -25.37 -13.22
C ALA A 528 -0.69 -26.16 -12.25
N ASN A 529 0.58 -26.38 -12.61
CA ASN A 529 1.52 -27.12 -11.76
C ASN A 529 1.81 -26.43 -10.43
N ASP A 530 1.86 -25.10 -10.43
CA ASP A 530 2.12 -24.33 -9.23
C ASP A 530 0.87 -24.26 -8.34
N LEU A 531 -0.34 -24.23 -8.93
CA LEU A 531 -1.59 -24.38 -8.19
C LEU A 531 -1.66 -25.73 -7.47
N VAL A 532 -1.28 -26.83 -8.14
CA VAL A 532 -1.21 -28.17 -7.51
C VAL A 532 -0.28 -28.15 -6.30
N LYS A 533 0.92 -27.54 -6.42
CA LYS A 533 1.86 -27.44 -5.30
C LYS A 533 1.28 -26.66 -4.12
N ILE A 534 0.69 -25.47 -4.38
CA ILE A 534 0.12 -24.62 -3.33
C ILE A 534 -1.06 -25.31 -2.64
N LEU A 535 -1.97 -25.94 -3.39
CA LEU A 535 -3.09 -26.67 -2.82
C LEU A 535 -2.60 -27.83 -1.92
N THR A 536 -1.61 -28.60 -2.40
CA THR A 536 -1.02 -29.70 -1.65
C THR A 536 -0.34 -29.20 -0.36
N GLN A 537 0.43 -28.11 -0.43
CA GLN A 537 1.09 -27.53 0.74
C GLN A 537 0.10 -27.01 1.78
N ALA A 538 -1.04 -26.46 1.33
CA ALA A 538 -2.11 -25.97 2.19
C ALA A 538 -3.08 -27.09 2.65
N GLY A 539 -2.81 -28.37 2.32
CA GLY A 539 -3.69 -29.49 2.67
C GLY A 539 -5.07 -29.43 2.00
N GLN A 540 -5.19 -28.72 0.88
CA GLN A 540 -6.45 -28.54 0.14
C GLN A 540 -6.64 -29.65 -0.90
N GLN A 541 -7.89 -29.90 -1.28
CA GLN A 541 -8.20 -30.86 -2.31
C GLN A 541 -7.71 -30.38 -3.69
N VAL A 542 -6.90 -31.21 -4.36
CA VAL A 542 -6.45 -30.96 -5.74
C VAL A 542 -7.47 -31.57 -6.69
N PRO A 543 -8.12 -30.75 -7.57
CA PRO A 543 -9.06 -31.27 -8.57
C PRO A 543 -8.37 -32.13 -9.62
N ASP A 544 -9.03 -33.21 -10.08
CA ASP A 544 -8.49 -34.16 -11.06
C ASP A 544 -8.07 -33.52 -12.37
N PHE A 545 -8.77 -32.48 -12.83
CA PHE A 545 -8.44 -31.78 -14.08
C PHE A 545 -7.11 -31.00 -14.02
N LEU A 546 -6.63 -30.64 -12.83
CA LEU A 546 -5.29 -30.04 -12.65
C LEU A 546 -4.20 -31.11 -12.64
N SER A 547 -4.49 -32.31 -12.11
CA SER A 547 -3.54 -33.43 -12.04
C SER A 547 -3.27 -34.07 -13.41
N GLY A 548 -4.20 -33.94 -14.36
CA GLY A 548 -4.10 -34.51 -15.71
C GLY A 548 -3.35 -33.66 -16.75
N SER A 549 -3.05 -32.38 -16.48
CA SER A 549 -2.35 -31.48 -17.40
C SER A 549 -0.83 -31.69 -17.46
N GLY A 550 -0.27 -32.53 -16.62
CA GLY A 550 1.17 -32.89 -16.56
C GLY A 550 1.48 -34.25 -17.17
N GLY A 551 1.11 -34.51 -18.40
CA GLY A 551 1.53 -35.70 -19.14
C GLY A 551 3.02 -35.65 -19.50
N TYR A 552 3.77 -36.70 -19.05
CA TYR A 552 5.17 -37.05 -19.26
C TYR A 552 6.14 -36.63 -18.14
N GLY A 553 6.42 -37.61 -17.29
CA GLY A 553 7.57 -37.66 -16.42
C GLY A 553 7.26 -38.22 -15.02
N GLY A 554 7.08 -39.56 -14.91
CA GLY A 554 7.16 -40.23 -13.62
C GLY A 554 8.59 -40.14 -13.07
N GLY A 555 8.89 -39.03 -12.43
CA GLY A 555 10.09 -38.82 -11.63
C GLY A 555 9.66 -38.72 -10.16
N SER A 556 10.11 -39.68 -9.36
CA SER A 556 10.01 -39.64 -7.90
C SER A 556 10.51 -38.28 -7.40
N PHE A 557 9.60 -37.41 -6.96
CA PHE A 557 9.94 -36.14 -6.33
C PHE A 557 10.40 -36.38 -4.89
N ASN A 558 11.69 -36.71 -4.76
CA ASN A 558 12.40 -36.60 -3.50
C ASN A 558 13.32 -35.37 -3.57
N GLY A 559 12.74 -34.21 -3.38
CA GLY A 559 13.45 -32.94 -3.36
C GLY A 559 12.53 -31.86 -2.81
N SER A 560 12.69 -31.54 -1.54
CA SER A 560 12.06 -30.37 -0.91
C SER A 560 12.56 -29.07 -1.54
N SER A 561 12.03 -28.71 -2.72
CA SER A 561 12.13 -27.34 -3.19
C SER A 561 11.06 -26.54 -2.46
N SER A 562 11.47 -25.89 -1.38
CA SER A 562 10.67 -24.89 -0.67
C SER A 562 10.31 -23.78 -1.64
N PHE A 563 9.01 -23.59 -1.91
CA PHE A 563 8.49 -22.40 -2.53
C PHE A 563 8.84 -21.21 -1.60
N GLY A 564 9.38 -20.12 -2.16
CA GLY A 564 9.67 -18.91 -1.38
C GLY A 564 11.16 -18.61 -1.12
N GLY A 565 12.08 -19.41 -1.66
CA GLY A 565 13.53 -19.19 -1.54
C GLY A 565 14.12 -19.65 -0.21
N ARG A 566 15.37 -20.12 -0.24
CA ARG A 566 16.19 -20.34 0.97
C ARG A 566 17.11 -19.16 1.16
N ASP A 567 17.42 -18.83 2.40
CA ASP A 567 18.45 -17.84 2.71
C ASP A 567 19.80 -18.31 2.12
N ILE A 568 20.33 -17.54 1.15
CA ILE A 568 21.62 -17.87 0.51
C ILE A 568 22.78 -17.87 1.50
N ARG A 569 22.63 -17.20 2.65
CA ARG A 569 23.66 -17.18 3.70
C ARG A 569 23.86 -18.56 4.36
N ASP A 570 22.81 -19.39 4.43
CA ASP A 570 22.90 -20.75 4.97
C ASP A 570 23.75 -21.67 4.09
N SER A 571 23.93 -21.34 2.79
CA SER A 571 24.76 -22.13 1.88
C SER A 571 26.25 -21.78 1.93
N TYR A 572 26.63 -20.63 2.50
CA TYR A 572 28.02 -20.23 2.68
C TYR A 572 28.65 -20.70 3.99
N GLY A 573 27.83 -21.04 5.00
CA GLY A 573 28.31 -21.53 6.32
C GLY A 573 28.73 -23.00 6.34
N SER A 574 28.41 -23.81 5.35
CA SER A 574 28.71 -25.24 5.31
C SER A 574 29.88 -25.65 4.39
N ARG A 575 30.68 -24.69 3.90
CA ARG A 575 31.89 -24.96 3.10
C ARG A 575 33.17 -24.53 3.82
N VAL A 576 33.38 -25.02 5.04
CA VAL A 576 34.70 -25.02 5.66
C VAL A 576 34.97 -26.43 6.17
N ASP A 577 35.09 -27.36 5.24
CA ASP A 577 35.92 -28.53 5.40
C ASP A 577 36.88 -28.56 4.23
N ALA A 578 38.04 -27.97 4.47
CA ALA A 578 39.16 -28.00 3.54
C ALA A 578 39.66 -29.43 3.42
N GLN A 579 39.42 -30.07 2.29
CA GLN A 579 40.23 -31.21 1.90
C GLN A 579 41.64 -30.70 1.53
N PRO A 580 42.69 -31.40 1.96
CA PRO A 580 44.06 -31.00 1.66
C PRO A 580 44.32 -31.18 0.17
N VAL A 581 44.76 -30.08 -0.46
CA VAL A 581 45.25 -30.07 -1.84
C VAL A 581 46.45 -31.00 -1.93
N GLN A 582 46.34 -32.08 -2.67
CA GLN A 582 47.49 -32.85 -3.16
C GLN A 582 48.21 -31.97 -4.20
N GLN A 583 49.47 -31.62 -3.90
CA GLN A 583 50.41 -31.04 -4.82
C GLN A 583 50.76 -32.08 -5.90
N GLU A 584 50.43 -31.83 -7.15
CA GLU A 584 51.01 -32.50 -8.31
C GLU A 584 52.42 -31.96 -8.52
N PRO A 585 53.42 -32.84 -8.93
CA PRO A 585 54.77 -32.42 -9.13
C PRO A 585 54.91 -31.62 -10.42
N GLU A 586 55.64 -30.50 -10.32
CA GLU A 586 56.08 -29.67 -11.46
C GLU A 586 56.92 -30.52 -12.41
N GLU A 587 56.51 -30.67 -13.67
CA GLU A 587 57.39 -31.10 -14.79
C GLU A 587 58.06 -29.84 -15.36
N GLU A 588 59.39 -29.82 -15.20
CA GLU A 588 60.33 -28.96 -15.94
C GLU A 588 60.27 -29.23 -17.45
N TRP A 589 60.01 -28.16 -18.24
CA TRP A 589 60.63 -27.95 -19.57
C TRP A 589 60.81 -26.45 -19.84
#